data_b5bd8528d01ebad6627139389a562302
#
_entry.id   b5bd8528d01ebad6627139389a562302
#
_cell.length_a   1.000
_cell.length_b   1.000
_cell.length_c   1.000
_cell.angle_alpha   90.00
_cell.angle_beta   90.00
_cell.angle_gamma   90.00
#
_symmetry.space_group_name_H-M   'P 1'
#
loop_
_entity.id
_entity.type
_entity.pdbx_description
1 polymer ?
#
loop_
_entity_poly.entity_id
_entity_poly.type
_entity_poly.pdbx_seq_one_letter_code
_entity_poly.pdbx_strand_id
1 'polypeptide(L)'
;MIDFDYIVKDVQANFWVYLSMPFIAAIIGYVTKIAAIKMMFLPLEFKGIKPFLGWQGIIPRKAAIMSSIACDTLTARLIKPKEIFSRLDPERVAEELEKPMLPIVEQITHEVMSHYQPGLWESIPESVKKLLIQRIQHDSPAMVKELMQQTKDNLDEVFDLKEMVISNLTKDKALLNKIFYESGEKEFKFIQHSGIYFGFLIGLVQLFTWLLTHNVIIMPIFGLFTGWFTDWLALKMIFMPRTPKGFGPFKWQGLFFKRQKEVSAAYGELIAKEVLTPSNMIAAILQGKLSDNLFSMIHRNLQRMVDEQAGMLKPVVVFAVGTSKYIEMKRIITEKMVQQLPIALKHIEKYAEDAMDIKNTLVTKMQELTPEEFEGVLRPAFKQDEWILITVGAVLGFLVGELQVFMMEHLVIHIK
;
A
#
# COMPACT_ATOMS: atom_id res chain seq x y z
N MET A 1 0.11 18.83 58.95
CA MET A 1 -0.87 19.92 58.82
C MET A 1 -0.36 20.77 57.64
N ILE A 2 -1.16 21.01 56.62
CA ILE A 2 -0.71 21.76 55.45
C ILE A 2 -0.64 23.24 55.87
N ASP A 3 0.55 23.83 55.83
CA ASP A 3 0.74 25.26 56.14
C ASP A 3 0.38 26.11 54.94
N PHE A 4 -0.82 26.68 54.93
CA PHE A 4 -1.34 27.47 53.85
C PHE A 4 -0.55 28.78 53.64
N ASP A 5 -0.01 29.39 54.69
CA ASP A 5 0.80 30.60 54.58
C ASP A 5 2.14 30.34 53.88
N TYR A 6 2.72 29.14 54.13
CA TYR A 6 3.91 28.72 53.39
C TYR A 6 3.63 28.52 51.90
N ILE A 7 2.51 27.83 51.54
CA ILE A 7 2.13 27.60 50.15
C ILE A 7 1.92 28.94 49.42
N VAL A 8 1.21 29.89 50.05
CA VAL A 8 0.95 31.20 49.43
C VAL A 8 2.25 31.97 49.17
N LYS A 9 3.18 31.99 50.10
CA LYS A 9 4.49 32.64 49.96
C LYS A 9 5.35 31.97 48.87
N ASP A 10 5.34 30.64 48.84
CA ASP A 10 6.07 29.85 47.82
C ASP A 10 5.51 30.09 46.42
N VAL A 11 4.17 30.08 46.27
CA VAL A 11 3.51 30.40 44.98
C VAL A 11 3.82 31.83 44.54
N GLN A 12 3.85 32.80 45.45
CA GLN A 12 4.23 34.18 45.10
C GLN A 12 5.68 34.30 44.64
N ALA A 13 6.59 33.63 45.32
CA ALA A 13 8.02 33.65 44.97
C ALA A 13 8.31 32.93 43.65
N ASN A 14 7.62 31.82 43.36
CA ASN A 14 7.86 30.95 42.21
C ASN A 14 6.72 30.98 41.19
N PHE A 15 5.88 32.04 41.17
CA PHE A 15 4.65 32.12 40.36
C PHE A 15 4.84 31.73 38.89
N TRP A 16 5.86 32.31 38.25
CA TRP A 16 6.10 32.04 36.83
C TRP A 16 6.55 30.61 36.53
N VAL A 17 7.31 30.02 37.46
CA VAL A 17 7.75 28.62 37.34
C VAL A 17 6.56 27.69 37.45
N TYR A 18 5.71 27.89 38.47
CA TYR A 18 4.51 27.06 38.66
C TYR A 18 3.47 27.24 37.58
N LEU A 19 3.25 28.49 37.14
CA LEU A 19 2.36 28.78 36.01
C LEU A 19 2.83 28.11 34.71
N SER A 20 4.16 27.98 34.50
CA SER A 20 4.70 27.37 33.30
C SER A 20 4.51 25.85 33.25
N MET A 21 4.35 25.15 34.39
CA MET A 21 4.26 23.68 34.47
C MET A 21 3.19 23.06 33.58
N PRO A 22 1.90 23.49 33.58
CA PRO A 22 0.89 22.93 32.72
C PRO A 22 1.17 23.15 31.23
N PHE A 23 1.78 24.31 30.90
CA PHE A 23 2.17 24.61 29.51
C PHE A 23 3.34 23.73 29.05
N ILE A 24 4.34 23.53 29.91
CA ILE A 24 5.45 22.62 29.64
C ILE A 24 4.90 21.20 29.46
N ALA A 25 4.03 20.72 30.35
CA ALA A 25 3.40 19.41 30.22
C ALA A 25 2.60 19.27 28.90
N ALA A 26 1.91 20.33 28.45
CA ALA A 26 1.21 20.37 27.17
C ALA A 26 2.16 20.26 25.97
N ILE A 27 3.26 21.03 25.98
CA ILE A 27 4.29 21.01 24.93
C ILE A 27 4.95 19.63 24.86
N ILE A 28 5.28 19.08 26.01
CA ILE A 28 5.84 17.73 26.13
C ILE A 28 4.90 16.69 25.55
N GLY A 29 3.63 16.73 25.98
CA GLY A 29 2.60 15.84 25.45
C GLY A 29 2.49 15.90 23.91
N TYR A 30 2.63 17.09 23.33
CA TYR A 30 2.62 17.27 21.88
C TYR A 30 3.89 16.71 21.21
N VAL A 31 5.06 17.07 21.71
CA VAL A 31 6.36 16.67 21.13
C VAL A 31 6.56 15.16 21.21
N THR A 32 6.23 14.55 22.34
CA THR A 32 6.34 13.08 22.51
C THR A 32 5.43 12.32 21.54
N LYS A 33 4.24 12.83 21.24
CA LYS A 33 3.36 12.22 20.25
C LYS A 33 3.87 12.37 18.82
N ILE A 34 4.43 13.52 18.46
CA ILE A 34 5.11 13.68 17.16
C ILE A 34 6.25 12.66 17.04
N ALA A 35 7.08 12.54 18.08
CA ALA A 35 8.18 11.57 18.09
C ALA A 35 7.66 10.13 17.95
N ALA A 36 6.65 9.75 18.74
CA ALA A 36 6.06 8.41 18.70
C ALA A 36 5.48 8.08 17.31
N ILE A 37 4.71 9.00 16.70
CA ILE A 37 4.18 8.81 15.35
C ILE A 37 5.32 8.70 14.33
N LYS A 38 6.34 9.57 14.39
CA LYS A 38 7.50 9.44 13.49
C LYS A 38 8.21 8.10 13.65
N MET A 39 8.32 7.58 14.86
CA MET A 39 8.92 6.26 15.12
C MET A 39 8.09 5.10 14.57
N MET A 40 6.80 5.27 14.34
CA MET A 40 5.98 4.25 13.65
C MET A 40 6.38 4.12 12.17
N PHE A 41 6.67 5.22 11.50
CA PHE A 41 6.90 5.29 10.06
C PHE A 41 8.37 5.33 9.66
N LEU A 42 9.26 5.82 10.53
CA LEU A 42 10.67 6.10 10.21
C LEU A 42 11.63 5.51 11.25
N PRO A 43 12.84 5.17 10.82
CA PRO A 43 13.36 5.11 9.44
C PRO A 43 12.81 3.91 8.65
N LEU A 44 12.84 3.99 7.31
CA LEU A 44 12.37 2.92 6.43
C LEU A 44 13.21 1.65 6.55
N GLU A 45 14.52 1.81 6.67
CA GLU A 45 15.47 0.73 6.88
C GLU A 45 16.04 0.78 8.30
N PHE A 46 16.48 -0.38 8.79
CA PHE A 46 17.06 -0.47 10.12
C PHE A 46 18.31 0.43 10.23
N LYS A 47 18.30 1.34 11.21
CA LYS A 47 19.46 2.18 11.54
C LYS A 47 19.98 1.82 12.93
N GLY A 48 21.25 1.43 13.01
CA GLY A 48 21.92 1.07 14.26
C GLY A 48 22.74 -0.21 14.17
N ILE A 49 23.14 -0.72 15.32
CA ILE A 49 23.95 -1.93 15.47
C ILE A 49 23.05 -3.09 15.87
N LYS A 50 22.91 -4.10 14.99
CA LYS A 50 22.15 -5.32 15.29
C LYS A 50 22.82 -6.11 16.43
N PRO A 51 22.05 -6.79 17.30
CA PRO A 51 20.60 -6.95 17.23
C PRO A 51 19.80 -5.93 18.06
N PHE A 52 20.43 -5.19 19.01
CA PHE A 52 19.67 -4.48 20.06
C PHE A 52 19.81 -2.94 20.03
N LEU A 53 20.85 -2.42 19.40
CA LEU A 53 21.13 -0.98 19.37
C LEU A 53 20.74 -0.38 18.02
N GLY A 54 19.44 -0.20 17.80
CA GLY A 54 18.95 0.44 16.59
C GLY A 54 17.44 0.46 16.51
N TRP A 55 16.94 1.19 15.50
CA TRP A 55 15.52 1.33 15.27
C TRP A 55 15.17 1.23 13.79
N GLN A 56 14.06 0.65 13.51
CA GLN A 56 13.33 0.71 12.25
C GLN A 56 11.88 1.02 12.55
N GLY A 57 11.26 1.84 11.73
CA GLY A 57 9.84 2.14 11.87
C GLY A 57 8.99 0.87 11.97
N ILE A 58 7.96 0.89 12.80
CA ILE A 58 7.13 -0.29 13.08
C ILE A 58 6.50 -0.80 11.78
N ILE A 59 5.92 0.12 10.98
CA ILE A 59 5.26 -0.20 9.72
C ILE A 59 6.24 -0.79 8.70
N PRO A 60 7.37 -0.15 8.34
CA PRO A 60 8.32 -0.73 7.39
C PRO A 60 8.96 -2.03 7.88
N ARG A 61 9.12 -2.22 9.20
CA ARG A 61 9.64 -3.47 9.76
C ARG A 61 8.70 -4.64 9.54
N LYS A 62 7.39 -4.40 9.58
CA LYS A 62 6.35 -5.43 9.42
C LYS A 62 5.67 -5.39 8.04
N ALA A 63 6.31 -4.80 7.04
CA ALA A 63 5.73 -4.57 5.72
C ALA A 63 5.07 -5.82 5.13
N ALA A 64 5.75 -6.98 5.14
CA ALA A 64 5.20 -8.22 4.59
C ALA A 64 3.92 -8.69 5.33
N ILE A 65 3.91 -8.62 6.66
CA ILE A 65 2.75 -9.03 7.47
C ILE A 65 1.59 -8.07 7.24
N MET A 66 1.86 -6.76 7.25
CA MET A 66 0.84 -5.73 7.02
C MET A 66 0.24 -5.82 5.62
N SER A 67 1.08 -6.03 4.61
CA SER A 67 0.63 -6.21 3.22
C SER A 67 -0.22 -7.48 3.06
N SER A 68 0.15 -8.58 3.73
CA SER A 68 -0.64 -9.81 3.72
C SER A 68 -2.01 -9.60 4.35
N ILE A 69 -2.09 -8.99 5.54
CA ILE A 69 -3.35 -8.71 6.23
C ILE A 69 -4.24 -7.77 5.40
N ALA A 70 -3.65 -6.71 4.85
CA ALA A 70 -4.36 -5.79 3.98
C ALA A 70 -4.92 -6.50 2.74
N CYS A 71 -4.12 -7.35 2.08
CA CYS A 71 -4.55 -8.10 0.92
C CYS A 71 -5.64 -9.13 1.24
N ASP A 72 -5.51 -9.87 2.35
CA ASP A 72 -6.52 -10.84 2.78
C ASP A 72 -7.87 -10.15 3.02
N THR A 73 -7.85 -8.95 3.60
CA THR A 73 -9.06 -8.16 3.82
C THR A 73 -9.63 -7.60 2.51
N LEU A 74 -8.75 -7.10 1.63
CA LEU A 74 -9.12 -6.61 0.30
C LEU A 74 -9.82 -7.71 -0.51
N THR A 75 -9.23 -8.90 -0.59
CA THR A 75 -9.75 -10.02 -1.40
C THR A 75 -11.00 -10.66 -0.81
N ALA A 76 -11.09 -10.73 0.53
CA ALA A 76 -12.24 -11.31 1.20
C ALA A 76 -13.51 -10.44 1.09
N ARG A 77 -13.36 -9.10 1.07
CA ARG A 77 -14.48 -8.17 1.23
C ARG A 77 -14.66 -7.16 0.10
N LEU A 78 -13.57 -6.72 -0.53
CA LEU A 78 -13.61 -5.56 -1.41
C LEU A 78 -13.43 -5.90 -2.89
N ILE A 79 -12.46 -6.75 -3.24
CA ILE A 79 -12.13 -7.04 -4.63
C ILE A 79 -11.96 -8.54 -4.86
N LYS A 80 -12.72 -9.04 -5.80
CA LYS A 80 -12.48 -10.37 -6.38
C LYS A 80 -11.75 -10.19 -7.72
N PRO A 81 -10.54 -10.73 -7.90
CA PRO A 81 -9.80 -10.56 -9.16
C PRO A 81 -10.63 -10.93 -10.39
N LYS A 82 -11.34 -12.04 -10.34
CA LYS A 82 -12.23 -12.48 -11.46
C LYS A 82 -13.30 -11.45 -11.80
N GLU A 83 -13.89 -10.76 -10.81
CA GLU A 83 -14.89 -9.71 -11.04
C GLU A 83 -14.28 -8.53 -11.80
N ILE A 84 -13.08 -8.08 -11.40
CA ILE A 84 -12.39 -6.96 -12.03
C ILE A 84 -11.96 -7.32 -13.45
N PHE A 85 -11.32 -8.47 -13.63
CA PHE A 85 -10.89 -8.94 -14.96
C PHE A 85 -12.07 -9.26 -15.89
N SER A 86 -13.23 -9.64 -15.36
CA SER A 86 -14.43 -9.88 -16.18
C SER A 86 -14.93 -8.62 -16.90
N ARG A 87 -14.62 -7.43 -16.39
CA ARG A 87 -15.00 -6.14 -17.00
C ARG A 87 -14.18 -5.79 -18.25
N LEU A 88 -13.01 -6.43 -18.41
CA LEU A 88 -12.23 -6.28 -19.63
C LEU A 88 -12.95 -7.00 -20.77
N ASP A 89 -13.28 -6.28 -21.83
CA ASP A 89 -13.87 -6.87 -23.03
C ASP A 89 -12.76 -7.42 -23.92
N PRO A 90 -12.73 -8.73 -24.21
CA PRO A 90 -11.73 -9.32 -25.09
C PRO A 90 -11.68 -8.70 -26.49
N GLU A 91 -12.82 -8.23 -27.02
CA GLU A 91 -12.88 -7.57 -28.33
C GLU A 91 -12.16 -6.21 -28.28
N ARG A 92 -12.46 -5.41 -27.27
CA ARG A 92 -11.77 -4.12 -27.10
C ARG A 92 -10.29 -4.26 -26.85
N VAL A 93 -9.85 -5.27 -26.06
CA VAL A 93 -8.43 -5.58 -25.89
C VAL A 93 -7.79 -5.91 -27.24
N ALA A 94 -8.44 -6.71 -28.06
CA ALA A 94 -7.94 -7.05 -29.39
C ALA A 94 -7.84 -5.82 -30.30
N GLU A 95 -8.86 -4.92 -30.28
CA GLU A 95 -8.84 -3.65 -31.02
C GLU A 95 -7.69 -2.72 -30.58
N GLU A 96 -7.48 -2.56 -29.27
CA GLU A 96 -6.39 -1.71 -28.74
C GLU A 96 -5.00 -2.27 -29.06
N LEU A 97 -4.87 -3.59 -29.18
CA LEU A 97 -3.60 -4.25 -29.54
C LEU A 97 -3.39 -4.35 -31.07
N GLU A 98 -4.42 -4.21 -31.89
CA GLU A 98 -4.31 -4.35 -33.34
C GLU A 98 -3.19 -3.47 -33.91
N LYS A 99 -3.28 -2.14 -33.69
CA LYS A 99 -2.30 -1.19 -34.22
C LYS A 99 -0.87 -1.42 -33.71
N PRO A 100 -0.64 -1.61 -32.40
CA PRO A 100 0.69 -1.93 -31.87
C PRO A 100 1.26 -3.25 -32.38
N MET A 101 0.42 -4.24 -32.66
CA MET A 101 0.87 -5.54 -33.15
C MET A 101 1.31 -5.55 -34.62
N LEU A 102 0.80 -4.63 -35.44
CA LEU A 102 1.15 -4.58 -36.88
C LEU A 102 2.67 -4.55 -37.12
N PRO A 103 3.42 -3.56 -36.58
CA PRO A 103 4.86 -3.52 -36.77
C PRO A 103 5.62 -4.68 -36.14
N ILE A 104 5.12 -5.20 -35.03
CA ILE A 104 5.72 -6.35 -34.32
C ILE A 104 5.65 -7.60 -35.22
N VAL A 105 4.48 -7.87 -35.78
CA VAL A 105 4.26 -9.02 -36.67
C VAL A 105 5.14 -8.90 -37.92
N GLU A 106 5.19 -7.73 -38.52
CA GLU A 106 6.01 -7.45 -39.72
C GLU A 106 7.49 -7.67 -39.41
N GLN A 107 8.01 -7.08 -38.34
CA GLN A 107 9.40 -7.22 -37.92
C GLN A 107 9.78 -8.68 -37.66
N ILE A 108 8.97 -9.41 -36.86
CA ILE A 108 9.26 -10.81 -36.53
C ILE A 108 9.22 -11.67 -37.78
N THR A 109 8.24 -11.46 -38.67
CA THR A 109 8.13 -12.22 -39.92
C THR A 109 9.35 -11.98 -40.80
N HIS A 110 9.75 -10.73 -41.02
CA HIS A 110 10.92 -10.39 -41.79
C HIS A 110 12.20 -10.99 -41.17
N GLU A 111 12.41 -10.85 -39.89
CA GLU A 111 13.61 -11.28 -39.21
C GLU A 111 13.79 -12.81 -39.24
N VAL A 112 12.70 -13.55 -38.97
CA VAL A 112 12.74 -15.01 -38.99
C VAL A 112 12.93 -15.56 -40.40
N MET A 113 12.22 -15.02 -41.36
CA MET A 113 12.35 -15.46 -42.77
C MET A 113 13.71 -15.13 -43.38
N SER A 114 14.25 -13.95 -43.09
CA SER A 114 15.58 -13.54 -43.55
C SER A 114 16.70 -14.38 -42.95
N HIS A 115 16.53 -14.83 -41.68
CA HIS A 115 17.55 -15.64 -41.01
C HIS A 115 17.53 -17.12 -41.46
N TYR A 116 16.36 -17.71 -41.55
CA TYR A 116 16.23 -19.14 -41.83
C TYR A 116 16.16 -19.52 -43.31
N GLN A 117 15.66 -18.63 -44.12
CA GLN A 117 15.50 -18.84 -45.59
C GLN A 117 15.72 -17.55 -46.37
N PRO A 118 16.91 -16.96 -46.34
CA PRO A 118 17.19 -15.69 -47.03
C PRO A 118 16.91 -15.82 -48.54
N GLY A 119 17.39 -16.86 -49.19
CA GLY A 119 17.17 -17.08 -50.63
C GLY A 119 15.70 -17.28 -51.02
N LEU A 120 14.90 -17.94 -50.19
CA LEU A 120 13.47 -18.08 -50.43
C LEU A 120 12.76 -16.75 -50.17
N TRP A 121 13.09 -16.05 -49.10
CA TRP A 121 12.47 -14.78 -48.74
C TRP A 121 12.74 -13.70 -49.78
N GLU A 122 13.98 -13.62 -50.25
CA GLU A 122 14.36 -12.67 -51.32
C GLU A 122 13.67 -12.99 -52.66
N SER A 123 13.43 -14.27 -52.97
CA SER A 123 12.77 -14.68 -54.20
C SER A 123 11.26 -14.47 -54.23
N ILE A 124 10.62 -14.24 -53.06
CA ILE A 124 9.17 -13.97 -52.95
C ILE A 124 8.91 -12.54 -53.40
N PRO A 125 7.98 -12.31 -54.35
CA PRO A 125 7.57 -10.97 -54.74
C PRO A 125 7.03 -10.14 -53.56
N GLU A 126 7.35 -8.84 -53.51
CA GLU A 126 6.91 -7.98 -52.41
C GLU A 126 5.39 -7.96 -52.18
N SER A 127 4.60 -8.11 -53.27
CA SER A 127 3.15 -8.25 -53.18
C SER A 127 2.71 -9.48 -52.37
N VAL A 128 3.42 -10.59 -52.52
CA VAL A 128 3.10 -11.83 -51.80
C VAL A 128 3.55 -11.74 -50.34
N LYS A 129 4.70 -11.11 -50.05
CA LYS A 129 5.13 -10.82 -48.68
C LYS A 129 4.10 -9.97 -47.94
N LYS A 130 3.64 -8.88 -48.62
CA LYS A 130 2.57 -8.03 -48.05
C LYS A 130 1.28 -8.78 -47.80
N LEU A 131 0.84 -9.62 -48.71
CA LEU A 131 -0.37 -10.46 -48.51
C LEU A 131 -0.22 -11.42 -47.34
N LEU A 132 0.95 -12.03 -47.18
CA LEU A 132 1.23 -12.94 -46.03
C LEU A 132 1.16 -12.16 -44.71
N ILE A 133 1.83 -11.02 -44.63
CA ILE A 133 1.83 -10.17 -43.45
C ILE A 133 0.41 -9.65 -43.14
N GLN A 134 -0.32 -9.17 -44.13
CA GLN A 134 -1.70 -8.72 -43.98
C GLN A 134 -2.63 -9.82 -43.49
N ARG A 135 -2.44 -11.05 -43.94
CA ARG A 135 -3.23 -12.19 -43.46
C ARG A 135 -2.97 -12.48 -41.99
N ILE A 136 -1.69 -12.53 -41.56
CA ILE A 136 -1.32 -12.73 -40.17
C ILE A 136 -1.89 -11.59 -39.29
N GLN A 137 -1.78 -10.34 -39.77
CA GLN A 137 -2.33 -9.17 -39.08
C GLN A 137 -3.85 -9.24 -38.94
N HIS A 138 -4.56 -9.69 -39.99
CA HIS A 138 -6.02 -9.84 -39.99
C HIS A 138 -6.50 -10.90 -38.96
N ASP A 139 -5.75 -11.97 -38.77
CA ASP A 139 -6.15 -13.07 -37.88
C ASP A 139 -5.64 -12.87 -36.42
N SER A 140 -4.71 -11.94 -36.20
CA SER A 140 -4.14 -11.63 -34.89
C SER A 140 -5.18 -11.18 -33.85
N PRO A 141 -6.18 -10.33 -34.16
CA PRO A 141 -7.23 -9.94 -33.19
C PRO A 141 -8.04 -11.13 -32.66
N ALA A 142 -8.35 -12.09 -33.49
CA ALA A 142 -9.07 -13.28 -33.07
C ALA A 142 -8.27 -14.11 -32.07
N MET A 143 -6.96 -14.24 -32.27
CA MET A 143 -6.06 -14.91 -31.34
C MET A 143 -5.95 -14.15 -30.00
N VAL A 144 -5.82 -12.82 -30.04
CA VAL A 144 -5.77 -11.99 -28.82
C VAL A 144 -7.06 -12.15 -28.01
N LYS A 145 -8.23 -12.14 -28.68
CA LYS A 145 -9.53 -12.38 -28.08
C LYS A 145 -9.60 -13.75 -27.41
N GLU A 146 -9.12 -14.79 -28.08
CA GLU A 146 -9.11 -16.15 -27.53
C GLU A 146 -8.17 -16.28 -26.32
N LEU A 147 -6.95 -15.74 -26.43
CA LEU A 147 -5.99 -15.69 -25.32
C LEU A 147 -6.54 -14.94 -24.11
N MET A 148 -7.18 -13.79 -24.35
CA MET A 148 -7.79 -13.01 -23.29
C MET A 148 -8.92 -13.77 -22.61
N GLN A 149 -9.76 -14.47 -23.38
CA GLN A 149 -10.83 -15.29 -22.82
C GLN A 149 -10.27 -16.45 -22.00
N GLN A 150 -9.28 -17.17 -22.50
CA GLN A 150 -8.61 -18.25 -21.75
C GLN A 150 -7.95 -17.74 -20.47
N THR A 151 -7.33 -16.57 -20.53
CA THR A 151 -6.73 -15.92 -19.34
C THR A 151 -7.79 -15.58 -18.29
N LYS A 152 -8.96 -15.05 -18.71
CA LYS A 152 -10.09 -14.77 -17.81
C LYS A 152 -10.63 -16.04 -17.16
N ASP A 153 -10.80 -17.09 -17.93
CA ASP A 153 -11.35 -18.36 -17.46
C ASP A 153 -10.41 -19.07 -16.46
N ASN A 154 -9.10 -18.94 -16.66
CA ASN A 154 -8.06 -19.55 -15.83
C ASN A 154 -7.25 -18.53 -15.02
N LEU A 155 -7.88 -17.43 -14.58
CA LEU A 155 -7.20 -16.32 -13.95
C LEU A 155 -6.39 -16.73 -12.72
N ASP A 156 -6.92 -17.65 -11.90
CA ASP A 156 -6.27 -18.12 -10.68
C ASP A 156 -4.98 -18.94 -10.96
N GLU A 157 -4.81 -19.43 -12.20
CA GLU A 157 -3.62 -20.18 -12.62
C GLU A 157 -2.49 -19.27 -13.13
N VAL A 158 -2.82 -18.02 -13.50
CA VAL A 158 -1.88 -17.08 -14.12
C VAL A 158 -1.65 -15.80 -13.31
N PHE A 159 -2.49 -15.52 -12.31
CA PHE A 159 -2.43 -14.29 -11.53
C PHE A 159 -2.67 -14.52 -10.04
N ASP A 160 -1.70 -14.14 -9.21
CA ASP A 160 -1.80 -14.13 -7.76
C ASP A 160 -1.79 -12.68 -7.25
N LEU A 161 -2.99 -12.16 -6.95
CA LEU A 161 -3.15 -10.81 -6.41
C LEU A 161 -2.40 -10.61 -5.08
N LYS A 162 -2.41 -11.63 -4.21
CA LYS A 162 -1.76 -11.55 -2.89
C LYS A 162 -0.25 -11.42 -3.02
N GLU A 163 0.36 -12.24 -3.85
CA GLU A 163 1.78 -12.18 -4.13
C GLU A 163 2.18 -10.83 -4.75
N MET A 164 1.40 -10.32 -5.70
CA MET A 164 1.62 -9.01 -6.32
C MET A 164 1.64 -7.89 -5.27
N VAL A 165 0.59 -7.82 -4.43
CA VAL A 165 0.46 -6.78 -3.41
C VAL A 165 1.60 -6.86 -2.38
N ILE A 166 1.90 -8.06 -1.87
CA ILE A 166 2.98 -8.27 -0.90
C ILE A 166 4.33 -7.88 -1.52
N SER A 167 4.61 -8.33 -2.74
CA SER A 167 5.86 -8.03 -3.44
C SER A 167 6.04 -6.52 -3.63
N ASN A 168 5.02 -5.82 -4.13
CA ASN A 168 5.09 -4.38 -4.38
C ASN A 168 5.29 -3.58 -3.09
N LEU A 169 4.49 -3.84 -2.05
CA LEU A 169 4.56 -3.11 -0.80
C LEU A 169 5.78 -3.47 0.07
N THR A 170 6.36 -4.66 -0.12
CA THR A 170 7.59 -5.06 0.57
C THR A 170 8.83 -4.47 -0.10
N LYS A 171 8.83 -4.37 -1.43
CA LYS A 171 9.90 -3.72 -2.20
C LYS A 171 9.91 -2.21 -1.96
N ASP A 172 8.73 -1.60 -1.94
CA ASP A 172 8.56 -0.16 -1.69
C ASP A 172 7.91 0.11 -0.33
N LYS A 173 8.73 0.10 0.72
CA LYS A 173 8.29 0.43 2.09
C LYS A 173 7.85 1.90 2.23
N ALA A 174 8.32 2.79 1.36
CA ALA A 174 7.90 4.18 1.35
C ALA A 174 6.45 4.29 0.87
N LEU A 175 6.08 3.51 -0.14
CA LEU A 175 4.71 3.41 -0.61
C LEU A 175 3.77 2.86 0.48
N LEU A 176 4.18 1.80 1.17
CA LEU A 176 3.42 1.27 2.31
C LEU A 176 3.18 2.35 3.36
N ASN A 177 4.22 3.06 3.76
CA ASN A 177 4.13 4.16 4.71
C ASN A 177 3.17 5.26 4.22
N LYS A 178 3.27 5.64 2.94
CA LYS A 178 2.40 6.63 2.31
C LYS A 178 0.92 6.25 2.43
N ILE A 179 0.59 5.01 2.08
CA ILE A 179 -0.79 4.50 2.14
C ILE A 179 -1.36 4.62 3.56
N PHE A 180 -0.63 4.14 4.56
CA PHE A 180 -1.10 4.19 5.95
C PHE A 180 -1.13 5.61 6.53
N TYR A 181 -0.11 6.42 6.22
CA TYR A 181 -0.03 7.78 6.74
C TYR A 181 -1.12 8.69 6.15
N GLU A 182 -1.29 8.70 4.83
CA GLU A 182 -2.28 9.56 4.16
C GLU A 182 -3.72 9.15 4.51
N SER A 183 -3.98 7.83 4.60
CA SER A 183 -5.31 7.34 5.02
C SER A 183 -5.67 7.72 6.46
N GLY A 184 -4.69 7.83 7.36
CA GLY A 184 -4.85 8.14 8.77
C GLY A 184 -4.38 9.55 9.17
N GLU A 185 -4.07 10.44 8.24
CA GLU A 185 -3.42 11.73 8.50
C GLU A 185 -4.16 12.58 9.55
N LYS A 186 -5.49 12.67 9.45
CA LYS A 186 -6.29 13.48 10.39
C LYS A 186 -6.34 12.83 11.77
N GLU A 187 -6.34 11.49 11.85
CA GLU A 187 -6.27 10.75 13.10
C GLU A 187 -4.92 10.95 13.78
N PHE A 188 -3.81 10.91 13.02
CA PHE A 188 -2.48 11.22 13.55
C PHE A 188 -2.37 12.68 14.03
N LYS A 189 -2.93 13.63 13.29
CA LYS A 189 -3.01 15.02 13.74
C LYS A 189 -3.84 15.16 15.02
N PHE A 190 -4.94 14.43 15.14
CA PHE A 190 -5.73 14.40 16.38
C PHE A 190 -4.92 13.85 17.55
N ILE A 191 -4.19 12.73 17.37
CA ILE A 191 -3.30 12.18 18.40
C ILE A 191 -2.31 13.25 18.86
N GLN A 192 -1.65 13.95 17.93
CA GLN A 192 -0.68 15.00 18.25
C GLN A 192 -1.32 16.13 19.08
N HIS A 193 -2.44 16.69 18.63
CA HIS A 193 -3.12 17.79 19.33
C HIS A 193 -3.74 17.35 20.66
N SER A 194 -4.19 16.10 20.78
CA SER A 194 -4.71 15.57 22.05
C SER A 194 -3.64 15.64 23.17
N GLY A 195 -2.37 15.54 22.81
CA GLY A 195 -1.25 15.72 23.74
C GLY A 195 -1.24 17.10 24.41
N ILE A 196 -1.62 18.16 23.68
CA ILE A 196 -1.72 19.51 24.24
C ILE A 196 -2.82 19.56 25.30
N TYR A 197 -4.03 19.15 24.93
CA TYR A 197 -5.18 19.25 25.82
C TYR A 197 -5.06 18.38 27.06
N PHE A 198 -4.73 17.11 26.88
CA PHE A 198 -4.60 16.18 28.01
C PHE A 198 -3.32 16.43 28.82
N GLY A 199 -2.23 16.81 28.16
CA GLY A 199 -0.99 17.20 28.84
C GLY A 199 -1.21 18.42 29.72
N PHE A 200 -1.94 19.44 29.25
CA PHE A 200 -2.30 20.61 30.06
C PHE A 200 -3.13 20.26 31.28
N LEU A 201 -4.20 19.44 31.09
CA LEU A 201 -5.08 19.02 32.18
C LEU A 201 -4.31 18.20 33.25
N ILE A 202 -3.48 17.25 32.83
CA ILE A 202 -2.68 16.46 33.75
C ILE A 202 -1.60 17.34 34.41
N GLY A 203 -1.02 18.27 33.66
CA GLY A 203 -0.07 19.27 34.20
C GLY A 203 -0.67 20.16 35.28
N LEU A 204 -1.97 20.51 35.20
CA LEU A 204 -2.67 21.18 36.30
C LEU A 204 -2.75 20.29 37.54
N VAL A 205 -3.12 19.00 37.38
CA VAL A 205 -3.16 18.05 38.50
C VAL A 205 -1.77 17.86 39.10
N GLN A 206 -0.75 17.77 38.27
CA GLN A 206 0.66 17.70 38.66
C GLN A 206 1.06 18.93 39.50
N LEU A 207 0.71 20.13 39.04
CA LEU A 207 0.95 21.38 39.77
C LEU A 207 0.31 21.35 41.17
N PHE A 208 -0.98 20.99 41.25
CA PHE A 208 -1.66 20.91 42.56
C PHE A 208 -0.99 19.87 43.47
N THR A 209 -0.61 18.71 42.93
CA THR A 209 0.08 17.67 43.71
C THR A 209 1.45 18.14 44.18
N TRP A 210 2.19 18.87 43.34
CA TRP A 210 3.46 19.48 43.70
C TRP A 210 3.32 20.46 44.84
N LEU A 211 2.39 21.40 44.77
CA LEU A 211 2.15 22.40 45.83
C LEU A 211 1.81 21.80 47.18
N LEU A 212 1.23 20.60 47.21
CA LEU A 212 0.88 19.93 48.47
C LEU A 212 2.03 19.07 49.04
N THR A 213 2.92 18.57 48.20
CA THR A 213 3.90 17.55 48.61
C THR A 213 5.34 17.98 48.46
N HIS A 214 5.67 18.89 47.56
CA HIS A 214 7.02 19.30 47.20
C HIS A 214 7.98 18.13 46.94
N ASN A 215 7.42 16.99 46.48
CA ASN A 215 8.19 15.77 46.27
C ASN A 215 8.64 15.67 44.80
N VAL A 216 9.94 15.67 44.60
CA VAL A 216 10.61 15.66 43.29
C VAL A 216 10.21 14.44 42.44
N ILE A 217 9.93 13.29 43.08
CA ILE A 217 9.53 12.03 42.41
C ILE A 217 8.19 12.16 41.63
N ILE A 218 7.38 13.16 41.99
CA ILE A 218 6.09 13.41 41.33
C ILE A 218 6.29 13.72 39.85
N MET A 219 7.32 14.47 39.48
CA MET A 219 7.55 14.91 38.10
C MET A 219 7.71 13.74 37.11
N PRO A 220 8.66 12.79 37.30
CA PRO A 220 8.81 11.66 36.40
C PRO A 220 7.63 10.68 36.45
N ILE A 221 6.98 10.51 37.60
CA ILE A 221 5.77 9.66 37.70
C ILE A 221 4.62 10.26 36.90
N PHE A 222 4.34 11.55 37.04
CA PHE A 222 3.32 12.24 36.24
C PHE A 222 3.70 12.29 34.76
N GLY A 223 4.97 12.47 34.42
CA GLY A 223 5.45 12.39 33.05
C GLY A 223 5.16 11.04 32.40
N LEU A 224 5.53 9.95 33.08
CA LEU A 224 5.23 8.57 32.66
C LEU A 224 3.73 8.33 32.50
N PHE A 225 2.94 8.71 33.51
CA PHE A 225 1.49 8.56 33.49
C PHE A 225 0.86 9.37 32.36
N THR A 226 1.30 10.61 32.16
CA THR A 226 0.80 11.48 31.09
C THR A 226 1.03 10.84 29.73
N GLY A 227 2.26 10.38 29.44
CA GLY A 227 2.58 9.72 28.18
C GLY A 227 1.71 8.46 27.97
N TRP A 228 1.69 7.58 28.94
CA TRP A 228 0.90 6.34 28.88
C TRP A 228 -0.61 6.59 28.69
N PHE A 229 -1.19 7.41 29.57
CA PHE A 229 -2.64 7.64 29.63
C PHE A 229 -3.15 8.39 28.40
N THR A 230 -2.42 9.42 27.97
CA THR A 230 -2.86 10.22 26.83
C THR A 230 -2.79 9.46 25.51
N ASP A 231 -1.83 8.57 25.32
CA ASP A 231 -1.75 7.71 24.14
C ASP A 231 -2.86 6.66 24.13
N TRP A 232 -3.06 5.99 25.26
CA TRP A 232 -4.16 5.04 25.42
C TRP A 232 -5.52 5.69 25.17
N LEU A 233 -5.75 6.88 25.76
CA LEU A 233 -7.02 7.61 25.61
C LEU A 233 -7.23 8.07 24.16
N ALA A 234 -6.18 8.62 23.50
CA ALA A 234 -6.26 9.05 22.12
C ALA A 234 -6.62 7.89 21.17
N LEU A 235 -5.99 6.73 21.33
CA LEU A 235 -6.32 5.53 20.55
C LEU A 235 -7.76 5.07 20.81
N LYS A 236 -8.22 5.10 22.06
CA LYS A 236 -9.62 4.81 22.37
C LYS A 236 -10.60 5.79 21.72
N MET A 237 -10.31 7.07 21.73
CA MET A 237 -11.17 8.09 21.11
C MET A 237 -11.25 7.97 19.57
N ILE A 238 -10.22 7.45 18.94
CA ILE A 238 -10.19 7.20 17.50
C ILE A 238 -11.04 5.98 17.14
N PHE A 239 -10.86 4.87 17.87
CA PHE A 239 -11.44 3.58 17.49
C PHE A 239 -12.65 3.16 18.33
N MET A 240 -13.08 3.94 19.31
CA MET A 240 -14.23 3.59 20.18
C MET A 240 -15.08 4.80 20.53
N PRO A 241 -16.40 4.59 20.68
CA PRO A 241 -17.15 3.39 20.28
C PRO A 241 -17.32 3.27 18.76
N ARG A 242 -17.51 2.05 18.25
CA ARG A 242 -17.71 1.77 16.82
C ARG A 242 -19.00 2.39 16.28
N THR A 243 -20.06 2.26 17.07
CA THR A 243 -21.37 2.86 16.76
C THR A 243 -21.61 4.08 17.65
N PRO A 244 -22.38 5.08 17.19
CA PRO A 244 -22.68 6.26 18.00
C PRO A 244 -23.33 5.86 19.32
N LYS A 245 -22.69 6.21 20.47
CA LYS A 245 -23.22 6.02 21.83
C LYS A 245 -23.39 7.36 22.49
N GLY A 246 -24.47 7.53 23.25
CA GLY A 246 -24.77 8.75 23.98
C GLY A 246 -26.26 9.03 24.06
N PHE A 247 -26.63 10.06 24.78
CA PHE A 247 -28.01 10.46 25.00
C PHE A 247 -28.30 11.82 24.35
N GLY A 248 -29.38 11.90 23.59
CA GLY A 248 -29.83 13.13 22.95
C GLY A 248 -28.81 13.70 21.95
N PRO A 249 -28.45 15.00 22.06
CA PRO A 249 -27.49 15.63 21.15
C PRO A 249 -26.04 15.23 21.41
N PHE A 250 -25.73 14.66 22.57
CA PHE A 250 -24.38 14.25 22.96
C PHE A 250 -24.11 12.79 22.55
N LYS A 251 -23.97 12.55 21.23
CA LYS A 251 -23.57 11.25 20.69
C LYS A 251 -22.10 11.27 20.37
N TRP A 252 -21.36 10.31 20.94
CA TRP A 252 -19.93 10.10 20.65
C TRP A 252 -19.76 8.87 19.80
N GLN A 253 -18.92 8.97 18.78
CA GLN A 253 -18.44 7.87 17.94
C GLN A 253 -16.95 8.06 17.68
N GLY A 254 -16.20 6.96 17.63
CA GLY A 254 -14.78 7.02 17.30
C GLY A 254 -14.54 7.80 16.00
N LEU A 255 -13.53 8.65 16.02
CA LEU A 255 -13.25 9.59 14.92
C LEU A 255 -13.05 8.87 13.58
N PHE A 256 -12.41 7.71 13.62
CA PHE A 256 -12.16 6.87 12.44
C PHE A 256 -13.47 6.44 11.76
N PHE A 257 -14.46 6.00 12.54
CA PHE A 257 -15.76 5.59 12.00
C PHE A 257 -16.62 6.76 11.53
N LYS A 258 -16.53 7.90 12.24
CA LYS A 258 -17.23 9.12 11.83
C LYS A 258 -16.77 9.59 10.44
N ARG A 259 -15.54 9.27 10.05
CA ARG A 259 -14.94 9.67 8.79
C ARG A 259 -14.79 8.53 7.79
N GLN A 260 -15.54 7.42 7.96
CA GLN A 260 -15.47 6.25 7.10
C GLN A 260 -15.51 6.58 5.61
N LYS A 261 -16.39 7.50 5.18
CA LYS A 261 -16.49 7.91 3.77
C LYS A 261 -15.21 8.57 3.24
N GLU A 262 -14.62 9.46 4.02
CA GLU A 262 -13.39 10.17 3.64
C GLU A 262 -12.19 9.21 3.62
N VAL A 263 -12.05 8.38 4.65
CA VAL A 263 -10.97 7.38 4.75
C VAL A 263 -11.10 6.36 3.62
N SER A 264 -12.31 5.88 3.32
CA SER A 264 -12.56 4.97 2.20
C SER A 264 -12.15 5.58 0.85
N ALA A 265 -12.45 6.87 0.64
CA ALA A 265 -12.06 7.57 -0.58
C ALA A 265 -10.54 7.68 -0.70
N ALA A 266 -9.86 8.14 0.36
CA ALA A 266 -8.40 8.28 0.38
C ALA A 266 -7.69 6.93 0.20
N TYR A 267 -8.09 5.91 0.94
CA TYR A 267 -7.50 4.57 0.85
C TYR A 267 -7.76 3.93 -0.50
N GLY A 268 -9.00 3.97 -0.99
CA GLY A 268 -9.38 3.41 -2.29
C GLY A 268 -8.63 4.05 -3.44
N GLU A 269 -8.44 5.38 -3.40
CA GLU A 269 -7.67 6.11 -4.40
C GLU A 269 -6.18 5.72 -4.38
N LEU A 270 -5.56 5.67 -3.20
CA LEU A 270 -4.15 5.30 -3.06
C LEU A 270 -3.90 3.85 -3.51
N ILE A 271 -4.74 2.91 -3.09
CA ILE A 271 -4.60 1.52 -3.49
C ILE A 271 -4.80 1.34 -5.00
N ALA A 272 -5.80 1.97 -5.58
CA ALA A 272 -6.04 1.88 -7.02
C ALA A 272 -4.90 2.51 -7.85
N LYS A 273 -4.40 3.67 -7.41
CA LYS A 273 -3.39 4.44 -8.15
C LYS A 273 -1.98 3.88 -8.01
N GLU A 274 -1.63 3.30 -6.87
CA GLU A 274 -0.24 2.95 -6.55
C GLU A 274 -0.02 1.43 -6.50
N VAL A 275 -1.02 0.64 -6.13
CA VAL A 275 -0.88 -0.80 -5.91
C VAL A 275 -1.59 -1.62 -6.98
N LEU A 276 -2.89 -1.39 -7.15
CA LEU A 276 -3.74 -2.16 -8.06
C LEU A 276 -3.84 -1.49 -9.45
N THR A 277 -2.70 -1.06 -9.98
CA THR A 277 -2.64 -0.48 -11.32
C THR A 277 -2.63 -1.57 -12.40
N PRO A 278 -3.19 -1.32 -13.61
CA PRO A 278 -3.07 -2.26 -14.72
C PRO A 278 -1.61 -2.66 -15.01
N SER A 279 -0.69 -1.70 -14.91
CA SER A 279 0.74 -1.95 -15.13
C SER A 279 1.30 -2.96 -14.12
N ASN A 280 0.97 -2.81 -12.81
CA ASN A 280 1.40 -3.76 -11.78
C ASN A 280 0.77 -5.15 -11.98
N MET A 281 -0.51 -5.19 -12.41
CA MET A 281 -1.19 -6.46 -12.71
C MET A 281 -0.57 -7.16 -13.91
N ILE A 282 -0.32 -6.44 -14.99
CA ILE A 282 0.37 -6.95 -16.19
C ILE A 282 1.77 -7.44 -15.81
N ALA A 283 2.53 -6.66 -15.04
CA ALA A 283 3.85 -7.09 -14.58
C ALA A 283 3.78 -8.35 -13.72
N ALA A 284 2.80 -8.48 -12.84
CA ALA A 284 2.62 -9.67 -12.01
C ALA A 284 2.23 -10.91 -12.82
N ILE A 285 1.42 -10.74 -13.86
CA ILE A 285 1.05 -11.82 -14.79
C ILE A 285 2.26 -12.26 -15.63
N LEU A 286 3.08 -11.31 -16.09
CA LEU A 286 4.23 -11.59 -16.96
C LEU A 286 5.50 -12.03 -16.22
N GLN A 287 5.69 -11.60 -14.96
CA GLN A 287 6.93 -11.79 -14.20
C GLN A 287 6.70 -12.44 -12.83
N GLY A 288 5.45 -12.72 -12.47
CA GLY A 288 5.08 -13.36 -11.20
C GLY A 288 5.41 -14.86 -11.20
N LYS A 289 5.17 -15.51 -10.07
CA LYS A 289 5.43 -16.95 -9.89
C LYS A 289 4.63 -17.87 -10.83
N LEU A 290 3.51 -17.39 -11.33
CA LEU A 290 2.60 -18.12 -12.21
C LEU A 290 2.79 -17.77 -13.69
N SER A 291 3.79 -16.95 -14.04
CA SER A 291 4.05 -16.52 -15.41
C SER A 291 4.34 -17.68 -16.38
N ASP A 292 4.95 -18.76 -15.92
CA ASP A 292 5.22 -19.94 -16.74
C ASP A 292 3.94 -20.59 -17.27
N ASN A 293 2.84 -20.56 -16.50
CA ASN A 293 1.54 -21.05 -16.93
C ASN A 293 0.98 -20.18 -18.07
N LEU A 294 1.07 -18.86 -17.93
CA LEU A 294 0.67 -17.93 -18.99
C LEU A 294 1.50 -18.16 -20.26
N PHE A 295 2.83 -18.20 -20.13
CA PHE A 295 3.70 -18.42 -21.29
C PHE A 295 3.45 -19.77 -21.97
N SER A 296 3.17 -20.83 -21.21
CA SER A 296 2.78 -22.11 -21.74
C SER A 296 1.46 -22.05 -22.52
N MET A 297 0.48 -21.28 -22.03
CA MET A 297 -0.80 -21.05 -22.71
C MET A 297 -0.61 -20.25 -24.01
N ILE A 298 0.14 -19.14 -23.95
CA ILE A 298 0.48 -18.33 -25.11
C ILE A 298 1.25 -19.15 -26.14
N HIS A 299 2.22 -19.93 -25.71
CA HIS A 299 3.04 -20.76 -26.60
C HIS A 299 2.19 -21.78 -27.37
N ARG A 300 1.27 -22.47 -26.68
CA ARG A 300 0.33 -23.41 -27.36
C ARG A 300 -0.55 -22.71 -28.40
N ASN A 301 -1.10 -21.55 -28.06
CA ASN A 301 -1.97 -20.80 -28.97
C ASN A 301 -1.21 -20.25 -30.18
N LEU A 302 -0.02 -19.67 -29.96
CA LEU A 302 0.82 -19.19 -31.05
C LEU A 302 1.26 -20.32 -31.97
N GLN A 303 1.64 -21.47 -31.43
CA GLN A 303 2.00 -22.63 -32.24
C GLN A 303 0.83 -23.13 -33.10
N ARG A 304 -0.40 -23.14 -32.55
CA ARG A 304 -1.61 -23.49 -33.29
C ARG A 304 -1.82 -22.47 -34.42
N MET A 305 -1.77 -21.17 -34.11
CA MET A 305 -1.92 -20.10 -35.11
C MET A 305 -0.91 -20.21 -36.25
N VAL A 306 0.38 -20.44 -35.95
CA VAL A 306 1.40 -20.63 -36.99
C VAL A 306 1.07 -21.84 -37.87
N ASP A 307 0.60 -22.94 -37.29
CA ASP A 307 0.17 -24.12 -38.05
C ASP A 307 -1.06 -23.83 -38.95
N GLU A 308 -2.03 -23.08 -38.45
CA GLU A 308 -3.22 -22.66 -39.18
C GLU A 308 -2.89 -21.68 -40.33
N GLN A 309 -2.01 -20.71 -40.07
CA GLN A 309 -1.55 -19.76 -41.10
C GLN A 309 -0.73 -20.44 -42.19
N ALA A 310 0.10 -21.40 -41.82
CA ALA A 310 0.78 -22.24 -42.82
C ALA A 310 -0.20 -23.02 -43.69
N GLY A 311 -1.34 -23.46 -43.12
CA GLY A 311 -2.47 -24.02 -43.82
C GLY A 311 -2.09 -25.05 -44.92
N MET A 312 -2.64 -24.87 -46.13
CA MET A 312 -2.32 -25.67 -47.31
C MET A 312 -0.88 -25.53 -47.78
N LEU A 313 -0.17 -24.47 -47.39
CA LEU A 313 1.25 -24.24 -47.73
C LEU A 313 2.21 -25.00 -46.78
N LYS A 314 1.74 -25.51 -45.65
CA LYS A 314 2.56 -26.25 -44.68
C LYS A 314 3.34 -27.41 -45.29
N PRO A 315 2.74 -28.30 -46.14
CA PRO A 315 3.51 -29.35 -46.79
C PRO A 315 4.60 -28.81 -47.73
N VAL A 316 4.29 -27.72 -48.46
CA VAL A 316 5.25 -27.06 -49.34
C VAL A 316 6.39 -26.42 -48.59
N VAL A 317 6.09 -25.68 -47.51
CA VAL A 317 7.09 -25.09 -46.64
C VAL A 317 7.95 -26.15 -45.95
N VAL A 318 7.33 -27.19 -45.39
CA VAL A 318 8.07 -28.32 -44.76
C VAL A 318 8.94 -29.06 -45.78
N PHE A 319 8.46 -29.24 -47.03
CA PHE A 319 9.27 -29.83 -48.11
C PHE A 319 10.45 -28.94 -48.50
N ALA A 320 10.26 -27.61 -48.56
CA ALA A 320 11.32 -26.67 -48.95
C ALA A 320 12.36 -26.42 -47.83
N VAL A 321 11.96 -26.36 -46.55
CA VAL A 321 12.87 -26.03 -45.43
C VAL A 321 13.25 -27.23 -44.59
N GLY A 322 12.50 -28.32 -44.67
CA GLY A 322 12.62 -29.50 -43.81
C GLY A 322 11.88 -29.38 -42.48
N THR A 323 11.39 -30.51 -41.98
CA THR A 323 10.56 -30.55 -40.75
C THR A 323 11.25 -29.94 -39.52
N SER A 324 12.57 -30.25 -39.35
CA SER A 324 13.32 -29.76 -38.21
C SER A 324 13.41 -28.21 -38.20
N LYS A 325 13.74 -27.61 -39.34
CA LYS A 325 13.82 -26.14 -39.46
C LYS A 325 12.44 -25.48 -39.32
N TYR A 326 11.37 -26.08 -39.81
CA TYR A 326 10.02 -25.58 -39.61
C TYR A 326 9.64 -25.50 -38.13
N ILE A 327 9.94 -26.57 -37.38
CA ILE A 327 9.71 -26.62 -35.93
C ILE A 327 10.54 -25.52 -35.21
N GLU A 328 11.78 -25.34 -35.60
CA GLU A 328 12.66 -24.30 -35.05
C GLU A 328 12.19 -22.91 -35.35
N MET A 329 11.82 -22.60 -36.60
CA MET A 329 11.20 -21.32 -36.98
C MET A 329 9.98 -21.01 -36.13
N LYS A 330 9.09 -21.98 -35.98
CA LYS A 330 7.89 -21.88 -35.16
C LYS A 330 8.21 -21.55 -33.70
N ARG A 331 9.23 -22.20 -33.11
CA ARG A 331 9.71 -21.93 -31.75
C ARG A 331 10.22 -20.48 -31.63
N ILE A 332 11.03 -20.01 -32.57
CA ILE A 332 11.61 -18.68 -32.53
C ILE A 332 10.56 -17.58 -32.74
N ILE A 333 9.60 -17.77 -33.65
CA ILE A 333 8.47 -16.86 -33.79
C ILE A 333 7.76 -16.70 -32.46
N THR A 334 7.47 -17.82 -31.78
CA THR A 334 6.79 -17.81 -30.48
C THR A 334 7.61 -17.08 -29.42
N GLU A 335 8.91 -17.36 -29.32
CA GLU A 335 9.80 -16.70 -28.35
C GLU A 335 9.89 -15.19 -28.59
N LYS A 336 10.02 -14.76 -29.84
CA LYS A 336 10.04 -13.33 -30.20
C LYS A 336 8.73 -12.63 -29.91
N MET A 337 7.60 -13.26 -30.18
CA MET A 337 6.28 -12.72 -29.85
C MET A 337 6.13 -12.54 -28.33
N VAL A 338 6.52 -13.54 -27.54
CA VAL A 338 6.50 -13.45 -26.07
C VAL A 338 7.39 -12.31 -25.54
N GLN A 339 8.57 -12.09 -26.17
CA GLN A 339 9.47 -10.99 -25.79
C GLN A 339 8.86 -9.60 -26.06
N GLN A 340 8.01 -9.47 -27.09
CA GLN A 340 7.34 -8.21 -27.42
C GLN A 340 6.05 -7.97 -26.62
N LEU A 341 5.54 -8.98 -25.94
CA LEU A 341 4.28 -8.90 -25.20
C LEU A 341 4.24 -7.76 -24.17
N PRO A 342 5.29 -7.52 -23.34
CA PRO A 342 5.27 -6.42 -22.37
C PRO A 342 5.13 -5.05 -23.03
N ILE A 343 5.69 -4.89 -24.23
CA ILE A 343 5.62 -3.62 -25.00
C ILE A 343 4.21 -3.43 -25.54
N ALA A 344 3.64 -4.47 -26.14
CA ALA A 344 2.28 -4.44 -26.68
C ALA A 344 1.24 -4.16 -25.58
N LEU A 345 1.35 -4.81 -24.41
CA LEU A 345 0.39 -4.67 -23.31
C LEU A 345 0.39 -3.28 -22.67
N LYS A 346 1.44 -2.46 -22.81
CA LYS A 346 1.41 -1.05 -22.37
C LYS A 346 0.32 -0.24 -23.06
N HIS A 347 -0.04 -0.59 -24.27
CA HIS A 347 -1.05 0.14 -25.03
C HIS A 347 -2.46 -0.07 -24.48
N ILE A 348 -2.72 -1.14 -23.75
CA ILE A 348 -4.03 -1.40 -23.13
C ILE A 348 -4.14 -0.86 -21.70
N GLU A 349 -3.07 -0.34 -21.10
CA GLU A 349 -3.08 0.11 -19.70
C GLU A 349 -4.19 1.12 -19.42
N LYS A 350 -4.35 2.11 -20.30
CA LYS A 350 -5.39 3.14 -20.15
C LYS A 350 -6.80 2.56 -20.25
N TYR A 351 -7.04 1.73 -21.26
CA TYR A 351 -8.32 1.03 -21.40
C TYR A 351 -8.61 0.14 -20.18
N ALA A 352 -7.60 -0.60 -19.72
CA ALA A 352 -7.74 -1.46 -18.55
C ALA A 352 -8.04 -0.67 -17.28
N GLU A 353 -7.42 0.52 -17.09
CA GLU A 353 -7.72 1.41 -15.96
C GLU A 353 -9.18 1.85 -15.96
N ASP A 354 -9.66 2.32 -17.12
CA ASP A 354 -11.03 2.80 -17.28
C ASP A 354 -12.05 1.64 -17.14
N ALA A 355 -11.79 0.49 -17.77
CA ALA A 355 -12.71 -0.65 -17.78
C ALA A 355 -12.77 -1.37 -16.43
N MET A 356 -11.65 -1.55 -15.75
CA MET A 356 -11.60 -2.22 -14.45
C MET A 356 -12.25 -1.39 -13.36
N ASP A 357 -12.18 -0.07 -13.44
CA ASP A 357 -12.76 0.90 -12.48
C ASP A 357 -12.53 0.52 -11.01
N ILE A 358 -11.27 0.20 -10.69
CA ILE A 358 -10.86 -0.31 -9.38
C ILE A 358 -11.10 0.73 -8.29
N LYS A 359 -10.78 2.01 -8.57
CA LYS A 359 -10.95 3.11 -7.60
C LYS A 359 -12.39 3.19 -7.09
N ASN A 360 -13.36 3.34 -8.00
CA ASN A 360 -14.76 3.51 -7.60
C ASN A 360 -15.30 2.22 -6.95
N THR A 361 -14.88 1.06 -7.42
CA THR A 361 -15.24 -0.23 -6.81
C THR A 361 -14.75 -0.32 -5.36
N LEU A 362 -13.49 0.00 -5.09
CA LEU A 362 -12.93 0.01 -3.74
C LEU A 362 -13.65 1.01 -2.83
N VAL A 363 -13.77 2.25 -3.29
CA VAL A 363 -14.41 3.32 -2.51
C VAL A 363 -15.84 2.94 -2.13
N THR A 364 -16.64 2.49 -3.10
CA THR A 364 -18.04 2.12 -2.87
C THR A 364 -18.14 0.96 -1.88
N LYS A 365 -17.42 -0.14 -2.14
CA LYS A 365 -17.46 -1.32 -1.26
C LYS A 365 -16.94 -1.01 0.15
N MET A 366 -15.93 -0.16 0.31
CA MET A 366 -15.45 0.25 1.63
C MET A 366 -16.46 1.14 2.38
N GLN A 367 -17.22 1.96 1.66
CA GLN A 367 -18.26 2.80 2.28
C GLN A 367 -19.48 1.99 2.74
N GLU A 368 -19.71 0.83 2.14
CA GLU A 368 -20.80 -0.10 2.48
C GLU A 368 -20.44 -1.03 3.65
N LEU A 369 -19.17 -1.11 4.05
CA LEU A 369 -18.74 -1.96 5.15
C LEU A 369 -19.39 -1.54 6.47
N THR A 370 -19.72 -2.52 7.30
CA THR A 370 -20.09 -2.27 8.69
C THR A 370 -18.89 -1.67 9.45
N PRO A 371 -19.10 -0.98 10.58
CA PRO A 371 -18.00 -0.44 11.39
C PRO A 371 -16.96 -1.50 11.79
N GLU A 372 -17.40 -2.72 12.09
CA GLU A 372 -16.53 -3.84 12.43
C GLU A 372 -15.66 -4.27 11.24
N GLU A 373 -16.25 -4.39 10.07
CA GLU A 373 -15.55 -4.76 8.83
C GLU A 373 -14.59 -3.65 8.39
N PHE A 374 -15.02 -2.39 8.48
CA PHE A 374 -14.18 -1.23 8.17
C PHE A 374 -12.96 -1.13 9.10
N GLU A 375 -13.14 -1.36 10.41
CA GLU A 375 -12.04 -1.47 11.35
C GLU A 375 -11.07 -2.59 10.92
N GLY A 376 -11.60 -3.72 10.47
CA GLY A 376 -10.83 -4.88 10.01
C GLY A 376 -9.93 -4.62 8.80
N VAL A 377 -10.20 -3.59 8.00
CA VAL A 377 -9.37 -3.23 6.82
C VAL A 377 -8.05 -2.58 7.24
N LEU A 378 -8.08 -1.64 8.17
CA LEU A 378 -6.92 -0.79 8.48
C LEU A 378 -6.31 -1.05 9.86
N ARG A 379 -7.14 -1.28 10.89
CA ARG A 379 -6.68 -1.42 12.28
C ARG A 379 -5.81 -2.62 12.57
N PRO A 380 -5.99 -3.83 11.97
CA PRO A 380 -5.15 -4.99 12.29
C PRO A 380 -3.67 -4.72 12.09
N ALA A 381 -3.33 -3.87 11.11
CA ALA A 381 -1.97 -3.45 10.84
C ALA A 381 -1.32 -2.70 12.03
N PHE A 382 -2.12 -1.94 12.79
CA PHE A 382 -1.66 -1.14 13.93
C PHE A 382 -1.89 -1.83 15.28
N LYS A 383 -2.97 -2.60 15.42
CA LYS A 383 -3.45 -3.14 16.69
C LYS A 383 -2.40 -3.96 17.44
N GLN A 384 -1.59 -4.72 16.71
CA GLN A 384 -0.55 -5.55 17.31
C GLN A 384 0.54 -4.72 18.00
N ASP A 385 0.74 -3.48 17.59
CA ASP A 385 1.84 -2.60 18.02
C ASP A 385 1.35 -1.35 18.78
N GLU A 386 0.05 -1.22 19.04
CA GLU A 386 -0.52 -0.13 19.86
C GLU A 386 0.20 0.01 21.22
N TRP A 387 0.57 -1.12 21.82
CA TRP A 387 1.31 -1.14 23.09
C TRP A 387 2.71 -0.52 22.98
N ILE A 388 3.38 -0.64 21.82
CA ILE A 388 4.70 -0.04 21.60
C ILE A 388 4.56 1.50 21.59
N LEU A 389 3.53 2.01 20.90
CA LEU A 389 3.25 3.46 20.87
C LEU A 389 3.02 3.99 22.29
N ILE A 390 2.17 3.31 23.07
CA ILE A 390 1.85 3.67 24.46
C ILE A 390 3.11 3.61 25.33
N THR A 391 3.94 2.58 25.16
CA THR A 391 5.18 2.41 25.94
C THR A 391 6.21 3.50 25.59
N VAL A 392 6.37 3.81 24.31
CA VAL A 392 7.27 4.91 23.86
C VAL A 392 6.79 6.23 24.45
N GLY A 393 5.50 6.51 24.43
CA GLY A 393 4.94 7.70 25.05
C GLY A 393 5.21 7.75 26.56
N ALA A 394 5.06 6.65 27.27
CA ALA A 394 5.36 6.55 28.69
C ALA A 394 6.85 6.81 29.00
N VAL A 395 7.76 6.18 28.24
CA VAL A 395 9.22 6.36 28.42
C VAL A 395 9.64 7.79 28.12
N LEU A 396 9.16 8.36 27.01
CA LEU A 396 9.45 9.76 26.67
C LEU A 396 8.89 10.72 27.71
N GLY A 397 7.68 10.46 28.21
CA GLY A 397 7.07 11.24 29.29
C GLY A 397 7.88 11.17 30.57
N PHE A 398 8.39 9.99 30.95
CA PHE A 398 9.28 9.82 32.11
C PHE A 398 10.57 10.65 31.96
N LEU A 399 11.25 10.54 30.81
CA LEU A 399 12.50 11.29 30.55
C LEU A 399 12.29 12.80 30.63
N VAL A 400 11.15 13.27 30.20
CA VAL A 400 10.83 14.67 30.31
C VAL A 400 10.45 15.06 31.74
N GLY A 401 9.79 14.19 32.49
CA GLY A 401 9.58 14.35 33.92
C GLY A 401 10.90 14.53 34.65
N GLU A 402 11.94 13.75 34.33
CA GLU A 402 13.31 13.94 34.83
C GLU A 402 13.91 15.30 34.45
N LEU A 403 13.68 15.73 33.20
CA LEU A 403 14.11 17.07 32.78
C LEU A 403 13.41 18.19 33.59
N GLN A 404 12.12 18.00 33.91
CA GLN A 404 11.39 18.93 34.79
C GLN A 404 11.99 18.98 36.20
N VAL A 405 12.39 17.81 36.75
CA VAL A 405 13.10 17.75 38.03
C VAL A 405 14.35 18.63 37.99
N PHE A 406 15.18 18.42 36.99
CA PHE A 406 16.40 19.22 36.81
C PHE A 406 16.10 20.73 36.71
N MET A 407 15.04 21.11 36.00
CA MET A 407 14.63 22.53 35.91
C MET A 407 14.14 23.07 37.28
N MET A 408 13.38 22.27 38.02
CA MET A 408 12.86 22.69 39.32
C MET A 408 13.95 22.86 40.34
N GLU A 409 14.95 21.99 40.38
CA GLU A 409 16.09 22.09 41.30
C GLU A 409 16.97 23.32 41.04
N HIS A 410 17.02 23.76 39.77
CA HIS A 410 17.90 24.87 39.40
C HIS A 410 17.18 26.22 39.28
N LEU A 411 15.87 26.24 39.06
CA LEU A 411 15.08 27.46 38.80
C LEU A 411 14.18 27.87 39.96
N VAL A 412 13.80 26.93 40.85
CA VAL A 412 12.94 27.26 42.00
C VAL A 412 13.72 27.92 43.12
N ILE A 413 13.26 29.07 43.53
CA ILE A 413 13.81 29.78 44.69
C ILE A 413 13.30 29.08 45.95
N HIS A 414 14.20 28.42 46.68
CA HIS A 414 13.86 27.81 47.97
C HIS A 414 13.73 28.90 49.04
N ILE A 415 12.51 29.10 49.49
CA ILE A 415 12.26 30.01 50.64
C ILE A 415 12.65 29.28 51.92
N LYS A 416 13.65 29.73 52.60
CA LYS A 416 14.10 29.23 53.91
C LYS A 416 13.16 29.66 55.02
#